data_fef77729a209cac0bcf0c6a1cb5f6162
#
_entry.id   fef77729a209cac0bcf0c6a1cb5f6162
#
_cell.length_a   1.000
_cell.length_b   1.000
_cell.length_c   1.000
_cell.angle_alpha   90.00
_cell.angle_beta   90.00
_cell.angle_gamma   90.00
#
_symmetry.space_group_name_H-M   'P 1'
#
loop_
_entity.id
_entity.type
_entity.pdbx_description
1 polymer ?
#
loop_
_entity_poly.entity_id
_entity_poly.type
_entity_poly.pdbx_seq_one_letter_code
_entity_poly.pdbx_strand_id
1 'polypeptide(L)'
;MLYNFEKTLLVILLSITFSCKNYNNENHYKNFAIVTAKYEATKAGHKILKMGGNAFDAMIATDLALSVVYPNAGNLGGGGFMVYRTSNSQYGSIDYREKAPLLSSENMYLDKNGNVIKNLSREGSLSIGVPGTVAGLFEVYEKFGTLPLDSIFKPALELAKDGFKLTKKQADLFNSSKSKILINSDSLSLFNKDFKKDMIFSNDKLYKTLKYLLKNGVDGFYDGDISKEIIKYVSKKGGILTKEDFLLYKPVWRQPFIFEFDDLKIITMGLPSSGGIVLSQILKSIELISLDKYEIRDIDYIKTLIELEKISFADRSRFLGDPDFYDTNIINSLVSTDYLNKRIKSIDFSNPKPSSEIYPGNISFKESNETTHYSILDSFGNAVSVTTTLNSNFGSKIIIPSLGFFMNNEMDDFSIKSGSPNIYGLIGGKVNSVQPQKRMLSSMTPTIIEKDGKLSMILGSPGGPTIITSVLQTILNVYLFNDNLKEAVDHPRFHHLWLPDKIYFEEGAFKQTIIDSLKILGYNFNSETSSIGRVDA
;
A
#
# COMPACT_ATOMS: atom_id res chain seq x y z
N MET A 1 -16.11 -42.21 56.03
CA MET A 1 -16.07 -40.79 55.62
C MET A 1 -14.80 -40.44 54.83
N LEU A 2 -13.66 -41.01 55.10
CA LEU A 2 -12.40 -40.77 54.39
C LEU A 2 -12.36 -41.29 52.94
N TYR A 3 -13.05 -42.37 52.62
CA TYR A 3 -13.02 -42.97 51.27
C TYR A 3 -13.77 -42.19 50.18
N ASN A 4 -14.70 -41.31 50.57
CA ASN A 4 -15.42 -40.44 49.62
C ASN A 4 -14.68 -39.10 49.36
N PHE A 5 -13.74 -38.72 50.23
CA PHE A 5 -12.97 -37.49 50.07
C PHE A 5 -11.88 -37.64 49.01
N GLU A 6 -11.24 -38.82 48.96
CA GLU A 6 -10.20 -39.09 47.94
C GLU A 6 -10.77 -39.20 46.51
N LYS A 7 -11.99 -39.75 46.33
CA LYS A 7 -12.62 -39.78 45.00
C LYS A 7 -13.08 -38.42 44.51
N THR A 8 -13.52 -37.55 45.41
CA THR A 8 -13.92 -36.18 45.06
C THR A 8 -12.70 -35.32 44.73
N LEU A 9 -11.59 -35.52 45.44
CA LEU A 9 -10.32 -34.81 45.13
C LEU A 9 -9.71 -35.29 43.81
N LEU A 10 -9.84 -36.57 43.45
CA LEU A 10 -9.36 -37.15 42.20
C LEU A 10 -10.16 -36.63 40.99
N VAL A 11 -11.48 -36.45 41.14
CA VAL A 11 -12.35 -35.88 40.10
C VAL A 11 -12.08 -34.39 39.89
N ILE A 12 -11.79 -33.65 40.96
CA ILE A 12 -11.41 -32.21 40.85
C ILE A 12 -10.01 -32.06 40.24
N LEU A 13 -9.05 -32.94 40.55
CA LEU A 13 -7.74 -32.93 39.89
C LEU A 13 -7.82 -33.32 38.40
N LEU A 14 -8.71 -34.25 38.01
CA LEU A 14 -8.92 -34.62 36.61
C LEU A 14 -9.65 -33.53 35.80
N SER A 15 -10.48 -32.68 36.43
CA SER A 15 -11.16 -31.58 35.75
C SER A 15 -10.28 -30.36 35.53
N ILE A 16 -9.16 -30.24 36.27
CA ILE A 16 -8.17 -29.13 36.07
C ILE A 16 -7.20 -29.43 34.92
N THR A 17 -7.05 -30.68 34.50
CA THR A 17 -6.10 -31.04 33.42
C THR A 17 -6.67 -30.95 32.00
N PHE A 18 -7.97 -30.64 31.84
CA PHE A 18 -8.60 -30.55 30.51
C PHE A 18 -8.85 -29.14 30.00
N SER A 19 -8.26 -28.10 30.60
CA SER A 19 -8.36 -26.72 30.12
C SER A 19 -7.04 -26.19 29.57
N CYS A 20 -6.18 -27.05 29.03
CA CYS A 20 -5.15 -26.62 28.09
C CYS A 20 -5.75 -26.66 26.69
N LYS A 21 -6.31 -25.55 26.22
CA LYS A 21 -6.45 -25.32 24.78
C LYS A 21 -5.06 -25.52 24.17
N ASN A 22 -4.92 -26.55 23.35
CA ASN A 22 -3.75 -26.73 22.51
C ASN A 22 -3.62 -25.52 21.56
N TYR A 23 -2.88 -24.51 21.97
CA TYR A 23 -2.30 -23.48 21.10
C TYR A 23 -1.12 -24.11 20.36
N ASN A 24 -1.37 -25.06 19.49
CA ASN A 24 -0.35 -25.65 18.63
C ASN A 24 -0.88 -25.74 17.21
N ASN A 25 -0.84 -24.59 16.52
CA ASN A 25 -0.67 -24.50 15.07
C ASN A 25 -0.16 -23.09 14.70
N GLU A 26 0.79 -22.55 15.46
CA GLU A 26 1.64 -21.51 14.94
C GLU A 26 2.57 -22.17 13.92
N ASN A 27 2.40 -21.83 12.66
CA ASN A 27 3.35 -22.17 11.62
C ASN A 27 4.63 -21.35 11.86
N HIS A 28 5.48 -21.80 12.76
CA HIS A 28 6.80 -21.22 12.96
C HIS A 28 7.68 -21.56 11.75
N TYR A 29 7.87 -20.58 10.87
CA TYR A 29 8.83 -20.69 9.78
C TYR A 29 10.24 -20.61 10.37
N LYS A 30 10.93 -21.74 10.44
CA LYS A 30 12.25 -21.84 11.11
C LYS A 30 13.38 -21.08 10.40
N ASN A 31 13.24 -20.73 9.12
CA ASN A 31 14.33 -20.19 8.32
C ASN A 31 14.02 -18.86 7.64
N PHE A 32 12.88 -18.71 6.95
CA PHE A 32 12.47 -17.49 6.26
C PHE A 32 10.97 -17.53 5.95
N ALA A 33 10.37 -16.36 5.67
CA ALA A 33 8.98 -16.22 5.26
C ALA A 33 8.85 -15.20 4.12
N ILE A 34 7.88 -15.42 3.24
CA ILE A 34 7.51 -14.49 2.17
C ILE A 34 6.01 -14.58 1.87
N VAL A 35 5.37 -13.44 1.83
CA VAL A 35 3.95 -13.30 1.51
C VAL A 35 3.79 -12.29 0.39
N THR A 36 3.03 -12.62 -0.64
CA THR A 36 2.75 -11.74 -1.79
C THR A 36 1.35 -11.95 -2.34
N ALA A 37 0.90 -11.01 -3.17
CA ALA A 37 -0.37 -11.09 -3.90
C ALA A 37 -0.54 -12.32 -4.82
N LYS A 38 0.57 -12.96 -5.25
CA LYS A 38 0.58 -13.99 -6.29
C LYS A 38 1.52 -15.14 -5.95
N TYR A 39 0.98 -16.34 -6.06
CA TYR A 39 1.74 -17.57 -5.79
C TYR A 39 3.06 -17.64 -6.59
N GLU A 40 3.04 -17.26 -7.86
CA GLU A 40 4.21 -17.29 -8.72
C GLU A 40 5.30 -16.32 -8.26
N ALA A 41 4.92 -15.13 -7.75
CA ALA A 41 5.83 -14.15 -7.19
C ALA A 41 6.37 -14.62 -5.83
N THR A 42 5.52 -15.19 -4.97
CA THR A 42 5.97 -15.85 -3.73
C THR A 42 7.00 -16.93 -4.04
N LYS A 43 6.74 -17.76 -5.06
CA LYS A 43 7.66 -18.82 -5.49
C LYS A 43 8.98 -18.26 -6.03
N ALA A 44 8.95 -17.11 -6.73
CA ALA A 44 10.16 -16.45 -7.22
C ALA A 44 11.06 -16.01 -6.06
N GLY A 45 10.53 -15.24 -5.10
CA GLY A 45 11.28 -14.82 -3.92
C GLY A 45 11.74 -15.99 -3.05
N HIS A 46 10.88 -17.00 -2.84
CA HIS A 46 11.23 -18.22 -2.12
C HIS A 46 12.41 -18.97 -2.77
N LYS A 47 12.47 -19.02 -4.12
CA LYS A 47 13.59 -19.62 -4.85
C LYS A 47 14.91 -18.91 -4.53
N ILE A 48 14.89 -17.57 -4.46
CA ILE A 48 16.04 -16.75 -4.11
C ILE A 48 16.50 -16.99 -2.68
N LEU A 49 15.58 -16.98 -1.71
CA LEU A 49 15.89 -17.29 -0.31
C LEU A 49 16.48 -18.69 -0.13
N LYS A 50 15.97 -19.70 -0.85
CA LYS A 50 16.52 -21.06 -0.87
C LYS A 50 17.92 -21.17 -1.49
N MET A 51 18.28 -20.28 -2.39
CA MET A 51 19.62 -20.19 -2.97
C MET A 51 20.63 -19.51 -2.03
N GLY A 52 20.21 -19.07 -0.85
CA GLY A 52 21.03 -18.35 0.11
C GLY A 52 21.05 -16.83 -0.10
N GLY A 53 20.18 -16.29 -0.96
CA GLY A 53 19.96 -14.85 -1.11
C GLY A 53 19.31 -14.26 0.15
N ASN A 54 19.56 -12.97 0.38
CA ASN A 54 18.97 -12.24 1.48
C ASN A 54 17.56 -11.70 1.13
N ALA A 55 16.91 -11.01 2.09
CA ALA A 55 15.57 -10.43 1.91
C ALA A 55 15.51 -9.42 0.77
N PHE A 56 16.60 -8.71 0.50
CA PHE A 56 16.70 -7.70 -0.56
C PHE A 56 16.83 -8.34 -1.95
N ASP A 57 17.63 -9.40 -2.10
CA ASP A 57 17.66 -10.20 -3.33
C ASP A 57 16.28 -10.78 -3.65
N ALA A 58 15.61 -11.32 -2.62
CA ALA A 58 14.27 -11.88 -2.75
C ALA A 58 13.23 -10.80 -3.09
N MET A 59 13.36 -9.59 -2.52
CA MET A 59 12.54 -8.41 -2.84
C MET A 59 12.59 -8.10 -4.33
N ILE A 60 13.79 -7.97 -4.90
CA ILE A 60 13.97 -7.65 -6.31
C ILE A 60 13.35 -8.73 -7.22
N ALA A 61 13.62 -10.00 -6.93
CA ALA A 61 13.07 -11.11 -7.71
C ALA A 61 11.53 -11.16 -7.62
N THR A 62 10.97 -10.84 -6.46
CA THR A 62 9.53 -10.80 -6.22
C THR A 62 8.87 -9.67 -7.00
N ASP A 63 9.44 -8.45 -6.97
CA ASP A 63 8.91 -7.29 -7.69
C ASP A 63 8.95 -7.51 -9.21
N LEU A 64 10.08 -7.99 -9.73
CA LEU A 64 10.21 -8.39 -11.13
C LEU A 64 9.20 -9.47 -11.53
N ALA A 65 8.95 -10.47 -10.68
CA ALA A 65 7.94 -11.49 -10.94
C ALA A 65 6.52 -10.90 -10.90
N LEU A 66 6.21 -10.00 -9.95
CA LEU A 66 4.92 -9.30 -9.89
C LEU A 66 4.66 -8.48 -11.14
N SER A 67 5.69 -7.85 -11.73
CA SER A 67 5.54 -7.12 -13.00
C SER A 67 5.04 -8.00 -14.15
N VAL A 68 5.30 -9.31 -14.07
CA VAL A 68 4.84 -10.32 -15.04
C VAL A 68 3.46 -10.87 -14.67
N VAL A 69 3.30 -11.34 -13.42
CA VAL A 69 2.12 -12.13 -13.02
C VAL A 69 1.00 -11.29 -12.41
N TYR A 70 1.27 -10.04 -12.11
CA TYR A 70 0.30 -9.09 -11.54
C TYR A 70 0.36 -7.72 -12.25
N PRO A 71 0.23 -7.71 -13.60
CA PRO A 71 0.49 -6.51 -14.41
C PRO A 71 -0.49 -5.37 -14.18
N ASN A 72 -1.54 -5.59 -13.40
CA ASN A 72 -2.52 -4.56 -13.05
C ASN A 72 -2.10 -3.68 -11.88
N ALA A 73 -1.09 -4.06 -11.07
CA ALA A 73 -0.72 -3.31 -9.87
C ALA A 73 0.80 -3.18 -9.66
N GLY A 74 1.60 -4.26 -9.81
CA GLY A 74 3.07 -4.18 -9.75
C GLY A 74 3.68 -4.13 -11.15
N ASN A 75 4.54 -3.13 -11.45
CA ASN A 75 5.06 -3.01 -12.82
C ASN A 75 6.31 -2.14 -12.92
N LEU A 76 7.10 -2.32 -13.99
CA LEU A 76 8.28 -1.50 -14.28
C LEU A 76 7.95 -0.02 -14.57
N GLY A 77 6.73 0.26 -15.01
CA GLY A 77 6.24 1.61 -15.31
C GLY A 77 5.62 2.33 -14.11
N GLY A 78 5.82 1.83 -12.90
CA GLY A 78 5.31 2.35 -11.64
C GLY A 78 6.38 2.82 -10.67
N GLY A 79 6.04 2.83 -9.39
CA GLY A 79 6.94 3.18 -8.28
C GLY A 79 6.51 2.52 -6.97
N GLY A 80 7.12 2.95 -5.86
CA GLY A 80 6.82 2.36 -4.57
C GLY A 80 7.72 2.82 -3.43
N PHE A 81 7.57 2.12 -2.30
CA PHE A 81 8.36 2.29 -1.08
C PHE A 81 8.78 0.94 -0.50
N MET A 82 9.98 0.90 0.08
CA MET A 82 10.42 -0.19 0.94
C MET A 82 10.82 0.37 2.30
N VAL A 83 10.36 -0.28 3.36
CA VAL A 83 10.90 -0.14 4.72
C VAL A 83 11.64 -1.43 5.05
N TYR A 84 12.81 -1.31 5.68
CA TYR A 84 13.61 -2.48 6.03
C TYR A 84 14.17 -2.41 7.46
N ARG A 85 14.41 -3.59 7.99
CA ARG A 85 15.16 -3.87 9.22
C ARG A 85 16.24 -4.90 8.91
N THR A 86 17.49 -4.60 9.20
CA THR A 86 18.57 -5.57 9.06
C THR A 86 18.67 -6.46 10.30
N SER A 87 19.36 -7.58 10.18
CA SER A 87 19.61 -8.54 11.27
C SER A 87 20.27 -7.92 12.52
N ASN A 88 21.01 -6.83 12.35
CA ASN A 88 21.64 -6.06 13.44
C ASN A 88 20.79 -4.83 13.85
N SER A 89 19.49 -4.86 13.61
CA SER A 89 18.53 -3.83 14.01
C SER A 89 18.81 -2.43 13.47
N GLN A 90 19.37 -2.32 12.27
CA GLN A 90 19.40 -1.06 11.52
C GLN A 90 18.12 -0.92 10.69
N TYR A 91 17.57 0.28 10.67
CA TYR A 91 16.34 0.59 9.94
C TYR A 91 16.62 1.59 8.83
N GLY A 92 15.83 1.53 7.79
CA GLY A 92 15.83 2.51 6.73
C GLY A 92 14.62 2.36 5.82
N SER A 93 14.48 3.31 4.92
CA SER A 93 13.48 3.23 3.86
C SER A 93 14.03 3.78 2.55
N ILE A 94 13.49 3.32 1.45
CA ILE A 94 13.76 3.90 0.13
C ILE A 94 12.46 4.32 -0.53
N ASP A 95 12.46 5.54 -1.04
CA ASP A 95 11.40 6.18 -1.79
C ASP A 95 11.75 6.17 -3.28
N TYR A 96 11.09 5.29 -4.02
CA TYR A 96 11.11 5.25 -5.47
C TYR A 96 9.73 5.55 -6.07
N ARG A 97 8.97 6.44 -5.36
CA ARG A 97 7.70 7.01 -5.82
C ARG A 97 7.91 7.75 -7.14
N GLU A 98 6.93 7.74 -7.99
CA GLU A 98 6.91 8.47 -9.25
C GLU A 98 7.06 9.99 -9.02
N LYS A 99 7.51 10.68 -10.05
CA LYS A 99 7.62 12.16 -10.06
C LYS A 99 6.76 12.77 -11.16
N ALA A 100 6.22 13.96 -10.90
CA ALA A 100 5.60 14.76 -11.94
C ALA A 100 6.61 15.13 -13.03
N PRO A 101 6.26 15.00 -14.33
CA PRO A 101 7.12 15.44 -15.42
C PRO A 101 7.47 16.91 -15.35
N LEU A 102 8.61 17.31 -15.92
CA LEU A 102 9.08 18.70 -15.98
C LEU A 102 8.08 19.66 -16.66
N LEU A 103 7.34 19.16 -17.62
CA LEU A 103 6.34 19.94 -18.36
C LEU A 103 4.96 19.99 -17.66
N SER A 104 4.84 19.41 -16.46
CA SER A 104 3.58 19.47 -15.70
C SER A 104 3.36 20.85 -15.09
N SER A 105 2.10 21.20 -14.86
CA SER A 105 1.71 22.47 -14.22
C SER A 105 0.47 22.27 -13.33
N GLU A 106 0.31 23.15 -12.34
CA GLU A 106 -0.78 23.07 -11.36
C GLU A 106 -2.18 22.95 -12.00
N ASN A 107 -2.38 23.61 -13.14
CA ASN A 107 -3.69 23.69 -13.80
C ASN A 107 -3.83 22.76 -15.01
N MET A 108 -2.88 21.83 -15.25
CA MET A 108 -2.86 21.01 -16.47
C MET A 108 -4.09 20.11 -16.66
N TYR A 109 -4.86 19.88 -15.60
CA TYR A 109 -6.08 19.06 -15.61
C TYR A 109 -7.37 19.88 -15.56
N LEU A 110 -7.27 21.22 -15.68
CA LEU A 110 -8.41 22.14 -15.65
C LEU A 110 -8.73 22.66 -17.05
N ASP A 111 -10.02 22.86 -17.31
CA ASP A 111 -10.47 23.59 -18.50
C ASP A 111 -10.23 25.10 -18.32
N LYS A 112 -10.50 25.88 -19.37
CA LYS A 112 -10.35 27.34 -19.37
C LYS A 112 -11.24 28.07 -18.34
N ASN A 113 -12.23 27.39 -17.79
CA ASN A 113 -13.13 27.90 -16.76
C ASN A 113 -12.69 27.43 -15.35
N GLY A 114 -11.58 26.72 -15.23
CA GLY A 114 -11.08 26.17 -13.98
C GLY A 114 -11.84 24.94 -13.48
N ASN A 115 -12.60 24.25 -14.32
CA ASN A 115 -13.24 22.98 -13.97
C ASN A 115 -12.34 21.80 -14.27
N VAL A 116 -12.41 20.76 -13.43
CA VAL A 116 -11.65 19.52 -13.64
C VAL A 116 -12.11 18.81 -14.90
N ILE A 117 -11.19 18.54 -15.83
CA ILE A 117 -11.43 17.75 -17.02
C ILE A 117 -11.53 16.27 -16.60
N LYS A 118 -12.71 15.70 -16.75
CA LYS A 118 -13.02 14.33 -16.30
C LYS A 118 -12.03 13.30 -16.87
N ASN A 119 -11.48 12.48 -16.01
CA ASN A 119 -10.56 11.37 -16.30
C ASN A 119 -9.18 11.75 -16.88
N LEU A 120 -8.87 13.03 -17.09
CA LEU A 120 -7.60 13.43 -17.72
C LEU A 120 -6.37 13.07 -16.88
N SER A 121 -6.50 13.09 -15.54
CA SER A 121 -5.47 12.63 -14.60
C SER A 121 -5.47 11.13 -14.37
N ARG A 122 -6.52 10.41 -14.81
CA ARG A 122 -6.79 9.01 -14.44
C ARG A 122 -6.46 8.00 -15.54
N GLU A 123 -6.65 8.37 -16.79
CA GLU A 123 -6.47 7.49 -17.95
C GLU A 123 -5.72 8.24 -19.06
N GLY A 124 -4.88 7.53 -19.81
CA GLY A 124 -4.14 8.10 -20.93
C GLY A 124 -2.79 8.71 -20.55
N SER A 125 -2.15 9.34 -21.52
CA SER A 125 -0.74 9.75 -21.48
C SER A 125 -0.42 10.87 -20.49
N LEU A 126 -1.37 11.77 -20.22
CA LEU A 126 -1.18 12.87 -19.28
C LEU A 126 -1.28 12.44 -17.80
N SER A 127 -1.78 11.23 -17.54
CA SER A 127 -1.85 10.70 -16.17
C SER A 127 -0.54 10.07 -15.69
N ILE A 128 0.48 9.98 -16.55
CA ILE A 128 1.70 9.23 -16.29
C ILE A 128 2.72 10.10 -15.56
N GLY A 129 3.15 9.64 -14.37
CA GLY A 129 4.34 10.13 -13.68
C GLY A 129 5.61 9.41 -14.16
N VAL A 130 6.77 10.03 -13.93
CA VAL A 130 8.09 9.43 -14.25
C VAL A 130 8.28 8.18 -13.38
N PRO A 131 8.46 6.98 -13.98
CA PRO A 131 8.55 5.74 -13.23
C PRO A 131 9.76 5.63 -12.32
N GLY A 132 9.60 4.99 -11.17
CA GLY A 132 10.66 4.82 -10.17
C GLY A 132 11.08 3.38 -9.88
N THR A 133 10.24 2.39 -10.18
CA THR A 133 10.46 0.99 -9.78
C THR A 133 11.85 0.48 -10.18
N VAL A 134 12.26 0.65 -11.44
CA VAL A 134 13.55 0.12 -11.91
C VAL A 134 14.72 0.75 -11.16
N ALA A 135 14.71 2.06 -10.94
CA ALA A 135 15.76 2.75 -10.18
C ALA A 135 15.80 2.25 -8.73
N GLY A 136 14.63 2.10 -8.10
CA GLY A 136 14.55 1.56 -6.73
C GLY A 136 15.12 0.16 -6.59
N LEU A 137 14.80 -0.74 -7.52
CA LEU A 137 15.31 -2.11 -7.50
C LEU A 137 16.83 -2.18 -7.67
N PHE A 138 17.40 -1.42 -8.62
CA PHE A 138 18.85 -1.39 -8.82
C PHE A 138 19.59 -0.71 -7.66
N GLU A 139 19.03 0.34 -7.06
CA GLU A 139 19.58 1.00 -5.88
C GLU A 139 19.61 0.07 -4.65
N VAL A 140 18.55 -0.73 -4.46
CA VAL A 140 18.51 -1.78 -3.42
C VAL A 140 19.54 -2.86 -3.71
N TYR A 141 19.69 -3.28 -4.97
CA TYR A 141 20.71 -4.25 -5.36
C TYR A 141 22.14 -3.76 -5.09
N GLU A 142 22.44 -2.53 -5.46
CA GLU A 142 23.78 -1.95 -5.25
C GLU A 142 24.15 -1.90 -3.77
N LYS A 143 23.19 -1.60 -2.90
CA LYS A 143 23.43 -1.48 -1.47
C LYS A 143 23.42 -2.80 -0.70
N PHE A 144 22.58 -3.74 -1.08
CA PHE A 144 22.29 -4.94 -0.29
C PHE A 144 22.36 -6.26 -1.06
N GLY A 145 22.50 -6.23 -2.38
CA GLY A 145 22.52 -7.43 -3.21
C GLY A 145 23.68 -8.35 -2.86
N THR A 146 23.41 -9.64 -2.79
CA THR A 146 24.39 -10.68 -2.49
C THR A 146 24.51 -11.74 -3.57
N LEU A 147 23.44 -11.98 -4.31
CA LEU A 147 23.41 -12.91 -5.44
C LEU A 147 23.67 -12.21 -6.78
N PRO A 148 24.21 -12.93 -7.78
CA PRO A 148 24.32 -12.39 -9.14
C PRO A 148 22.94 -11.99 -9.70
N LEU A 149 22.88 -10.85 -10.41
CA LEU A 149 21.64 -10.35 -11.04
C LEU A 149 20.98 -11.39 -11.95
N ASP A 150 21.76 -12.18 -12.69
CA ASP A 150 21.24 -13.29 -13.52
C ASP A 150 20.37 -14.26 -12.71
N SER A 151 20.79 -14.58 -11.49
CA SER A 151 20.02 -15.46 -10.59
C SER A 151 18.74 -14.81 -10.12
N ILE A 152 18.78 -13.50 -9.80
CA ILE A 152 17.65 -12.73 -9.29
C ILE A 152 16.61 -12.50 -10.39
N PHE A 153 17.02 -12.19 -11.62
CA PHE A 153 16.13 -11.97 -12.76
C PHE A 153 15.52 -13.26 -13.32
N LYS A 154 16.19 -14.39 -13.15
CA LYS A 154 15.83 -15.67 -13.78
C LYS A 154 14.37 -16.08 -13.56
N PRO A 155 13.78 -16.03 -12.34
CA PRO A 155 12.38 -16.40 -12.14
C PRO A 155 11.40 -15.54 -12.96
N ALA A 156 11.60 -14.23 -13.02
CA ALA A 156 10.75 -13.32 -13.80
C ALA A 156 10.92 -13.54 -15.30
N LEU A 157 12.13 -13.81 -15.78
CA LEU A 157 12.41 -14.16 -17.18
C LEU A 157 11.70 -15.45 -17.57
N GLU A 158 11.76 -16.50 -16.74
CA GLU A 158 11.07 -17.77 -16.96
C GLU A 158 9.54 -17.52 -17.05
N LEU A 159 8.95 -16.78 -16.11
CA LEU A 159 7.52 -16.45 -16.09
C LEU A 159 7.08 -15.63 -17.31
N ALA A 160 7.88 -14.67 -17.74
CA ALA A 160 7.55 -13.82 -18.88
C ALA A 160 7.59 -14.61 -20.21
N LYS A 161 8.56 -15.53 -20.34
CA LYS A 161 8.78 -16.34 -21.55
C LYS A 161 7.82 -17.52 -21.63
N ASP A 162 7.80 -18.34 -20.57
CA ASP A 162 7.07 -19.62 -20.55
C ASP A 162 5.61 -19.43 -20.14
N GLY A 163 5.30 -18.32 -19.46
CA GLY A 163 3.98 -17.95 -19.01
C GLY A 163 3.56 -18.62 -17.70
N PHE A 164 2.37 -18.24 -17.24
CA PHE A 164 1.71 -18.77 -16.05
C PHE A 164 0.22 -18.96 -16.33
N LYS A 165 -0.46 -19.79 -15.51
CA LYS A 165 -1.91 -20.03 -15.66
C LYS A 165 -2.71 -18.89 -15.04
N LEU A 166 -3.64 -18.32 -15.79
CA LEU A 166 -4.56 -17.31 -15.27
C LEU A 166 -5.58 -17.93 -14.32
N THR A 167 -5.78 -17.28 -13.17
CA THR A 167 -6.94 -17.56 -12.33
C THR A 167 -8.21 -17.00 -12.98
N LYS A 168 -9.40 -17.46 -12.54
CA LYS A 168 -10.68 -16.89 -13.01
C LYS A 168 -10.74 -15.38 -12.74
N LYS A 169 -10.38 -14.93 -11.53
CA LYS A 169 -10.36 -13.51 -11.14
C LYS A 169 -9.46 -12.65 -12.04
N GLN A 170 -8.28 -13.18 -12.44
CA GLN A 170 -7.40 -12.48 -13.38
C GLN A 170 -7.99 -12.40 -14.79
N ALA A 171 -8.52 -13.50 -15.30
CA ALA A 171 -9.16 -13.51 -16.63
C ALA A 171 -10.34 -12.54 -16.68
N ASP A 172 -11.20 -12.52 -15.67
CA ASP A 172 -12.34 -11.60 -15.56
C ASP A 172 -11.87 -10.13 -15.52
N LEU A 173 -10.82 -9.84 -14.72
CA LEU A 173 -10.24 -8.50 -14.64
C LEU A 173 -9.63 -8.05 -15.98
N PHE A 174 -8.91 -8.93 -16.67
CA PHE A 174 -8.31 -8.62 -17.97
C PHE A 174 -9.39 -8.33 -19.01
N ASN A 175 -10.44 -9.14 -19.05
CA ASN A 175 -11.57 -8.95 -19.98
C ASN A 175 -12.34 -7.65 -19.68
N SER A 176 -12.64 -7.35 -18.43
CA SER A 176 -13.35 -6.13 -18.05
C SER A 176 -12.55 -4.85 -18.31
N SER A 177 -11.21 -4.93 -18.26
CA SER A 177 -10.31 -3.80 -18.54
C SER A 177 -9.94 -3.64 -20.01
N LYS A 178 -10.21 -4.66 -20.86
CA LYS A 178 -9.78 -4.75 -22.25
C LYS A 178 -10.16 -3.52 -23.08
N SER A 179 -11.41 -3.08 -23.03
CA SER A 179 -11.88 -1.92 -23.81
C SER A 179 -11.10 -0.65 -23.49
N LYS A 180 -10.90 -0.34 -22.22
CA LYS A 180 -10.13 0.83 -21.78
C LYS A 180 -8.65 0.75 -22.18
N ILE A 181 -8.06 -0.44 -22.09
CA ILE A 181 -6.67 -0.67 -22.52
C ILE A 181 -6.55 -0.45 -24.03
N LEU A 182 -7.47 -0.95 -24.84
CA LEU A 182 -7.43 -0.79 -26.28
C LEU A 182 -7.70 0.66 -26.75
N ILE A 183 -8.51 1.42 -26.03
CA ILE A 183 -8.74 2.85 -26.32
C ILE A 183 -7.46 3.66 -26.04
N ASN A 184 -6.78 3.41 -24.94
CA ASN A 184 -5.61 4.17 -24.52
C ASN A 184 -4.30 3.66 -25.15
N SER A 185 -4.20 2.37 -25.45
CA SER A 185 -3.07 1.76 -26.17
C SER A 185 -3.37 1.65 -27.66
N ASP A 186 -2.94 0.60 -28.32
CA ASP A 186 -3.31 0.29 -29.70
C ASP A 186 -3.77 -1.16 -29.86
N SER A 187 -4.27 -1.49 -31.05
CA SER A 187 -4.82 -2.82 -31.37
C SER A 187 -3.76 -3.95 -31.36
N LEU A 188 -2.48 -3.61 -31.36
CA LEU A 188 -1.36 -4.56 -31.27
C LEU A 188 -1.07 -4.94 -29.80
N SER A 189 -1.84 -4.40 -28.86
CA SER A 189 -1.73 -4.74 -27.45
C SER A 189 -1.89 -6.24 -27.20
N LEU A 190 -1.09 -6.77 -26.29
CA LEU A 190 -1.21 -8.13 -25.74
C LEU A 190 -2.63 -8.43 -25.20
N PHE A 191 -3.40 -7.38 -24.87
CA PHE A 191 -4.76 -7.45 -24.35
C PHE A 191 -5.85 -7.49 -25.44
N ASN A 192 -5.51 -7.50 -26.74
CA ASN A 192 -6.49 -7.63 -27.82
C ASN A 192 -6.91 -9.10 -28.04
N LYS A 193 -7.35 -9.78 -26.99
CA LYS A 193 -7.89 -11.14 -27.00
C LYS A 193 -8.78 -11.36 -25.79
N ASP A 194 -9.54 -12.44 -25.80
CA ASP A 194 -10.30 -12.87 -24.62
C ASP A 194 -9.49 -13.81 -23.75
N PHE A 195 -9.64 -13.66 -22.47
CA PHE A 195 -8.92 -14.43 -21.46
C PHE A 195 -9.87 -15.41 -20.76
N LYS A 196 -9.34 -16.60 -20.44
CA LYS A 196 -10.09 -17.64 -19.71
C LYS A 196 -9.25 -18.17 -18.56
N LYS A 197 -9.92 -18.73 -17.54
CA LYS A 197 -9.27 -19.49 -16.49
C LYS A 197 -8.38 -20.58 -17.10
N ASP A 198 -7.24 -20.85 -16.48
CA ASP A 198 -6.22 -21.83 -16.88
C ASP A 198 -5.52 -21.56 -18.24
N MET A 199 -5.84 -20.46 -18.91
CA MET A 199 -5.11 -20.00 -20.09
C MET A 199 -3.68 -19.63 -19.68
N ILE A 200 -2.69 -20.07 -20.45
CA ILE A 200 -1.30 -19.63 -20.27
C ILE A 200 -1.16 -18.19 -20.77
N PHE A 201 -0.70 -17.32 -19.87
CA PHE A 201 -0.38 -15.93 -20.20
C PHE A 201 1.14 -15.76 -20.18
N SER A 202 1.72 -15.45 -21.32
CA SER A 202 3.14 -15.11 -21.49
C SER A 202 3.27 -13.73 -22.12
N ASN A 203 4.43 -13.09 -21.95
CA ASN A 203 4.70 -11.74 -22.43
C ASN A 203 6.11 -11.64 -23.00
N ASP A 204 6.28 -12.03 -24.26
CA ASP A 204 7.58 -12.02 -24.95
C ASP A 204 8.22 -10.63 -25.05
N LYS A 205 7.40 -9.57 -25.09
CA LYS A 205 7.92 -8.19 -25.08
C LYS A 205 8.55 -7.84 -23.75
N LEU A 206 7.85 -8.14 -22.65
CA LEU A 206 8.38 -7.94 -21.29
C LEU A 206 9.62 -8.84 -21.02
N TYR A 207 9.62 -10.09 -21.52
CA TYR A 207 10.80 -10.93 -21.49
C TYR A 207 12.04 -10.26 -22.12
N LYS A 208 11.86 -9.67 -23.31
CA LYS A 208 12.93 -8.95 -24.01
C LYS A 208 13.37 -7.71 -23.24
N THR A 209 12.43 -6.98 -22.67
CA THR A 209 12.70 -5.81 -21.81
C THR A 209 13.49 -6.20 -20.56
N LEU A 210 13.10 -7.27 -19.86
CA LEU A 210 13.82 -7.76 -18.68
C LEU A 210 15.24 -8.24 -19.04
N LYS A 211 15.41 -8.92 -20.18
CA LYS A 211 16.76 -9.29 -20.68
C LYS A 211 17.61 -8.07 -21.00
N TYR A 212 17.04 -7.05 -21.57
CA TYR A 212 17.73 -5.80 -21.88
C TYR A 212 18.16 -5.08 -20.59
N LEU A 213 17.28 -5.02 -19.58
CA LEU A 213 17.60 -4.46 -18.26
C LEU A 213 18.71 -5.26 -17.55
N LEU A 214 18.65 -6.58 -17.57
CA LEU A 214 19.70 -7.42 -17.00
C LEU A 214 21.07 -7.15 -17.62
N LYS A 215 21.11 -6.87 -18.92
CA LYS A 215 22.35 -6.60 -19.65
C LYS A 215 22.87 -5.18 -19.45
N ASN A 216 21.99 -4.18 -19.42
CA ASN A 216 22.36 -2.77 -19.52
C ASN A 216 22.15 -2.00 -18.21
N GLY A 217 21.64 -2.67 -17.15
CA GLY A 217 21.42 -2.07 -15.84
C GLY A 217 20.39 -0.94 -15.86
N VAL A 218 20.47 -0.09 -14.85
CA VAL A 218 19.55 1.05 -14.65
C VAL A 218 19.62 2.05 -15.80
N ASP A 219 20.80 2.25 -16.40
CA ASP A 219 20.97 3.18 -17.53
C ASP A 219 20.19 2.72 -18.76
N GLY A 220 20.01 1.39 -18.95
CA GLY A 220 19.16 0.84 -20.00
C GLY A 220 17.71 1.34 -19.92
N PHE A 221 17.21 1.65 -18.72
CA PHE A 221 15.88 2.22 -18.51
C PHE A 221 15.88 3.74 -18.64
N TYR A 222 16.77 4.46 -17.94
CA TYR A 222 16.67 5.90 -17.77
C TYR A 222 17.40 6.73 -18.85
N ASP A 223 18.47 6.21 -19.48
CA ASP A 223 19.18 6.87 -20.61
C ASP A 223 19.25 6.00 -21.87
N GLY A 224 18.72 4.76 -21.81
CA GLY A 224 18.80 3.78 -22.86
C GLY A 224 17.58 3.75 -23.80
N ASP A 225 17.39 2.60 -24.44
CA ASP A 225 16.34 2.42 -25.45
C ASP A 225 14.94 2.32 -24.84
N ILE A 226 14.83 1.95 -23.53
CA ILE A 226 13.52 1.83 -22.88
C ILE A 226 12.89 3.22 -22.73
N SER A 227 13.61 4.21 -22.16
CA SER A 227 13.08 5.58 -22.04
C SER A 227 12.74 6.19 -23.39
N LYS A 228 13.58 5.96 -24.41
CA LYS A 228 13.31 6.45 -25.78
C LYS A 228 12.00 5.90 -26.33
N GLU A 229 11.75 4.61 -26.17
CA GLU A 229 10.49 3.97 -26.62
C GLU A 229 9.28 4.46 -25.81
N ILE A 230 9.41 4.64 -24.49
CA ILE A 230 8.35 5.21 -23.65
C ILE A 230 8.01 6.63 -24.14
N ILE A 231 9.00 7.53 -24.22
CA ILE A 231 8.84 8.91 -24.64
C ILE A 231 8.19 8.99 -26.01
N LYS A 232 8.72 8.26 -26.99
CA LYS A 232 8.19 8.21 -28.34
C LYS A 232 6.71 7.80 -28.38
N TYR A 233 6.35 6.76 -27.62
CA TYR A 233 4.97 6.25 -27.61
C TYR A 233 4.02 7.18 -26.87
N VAL A 234 4.43 7.68 -25.70
CA VAL A 234 3.63 8.57 -24.85
C VAL A 234 3.42 9.93 -25.51
N SER A 235 4.46 10.51 -26.11
CA SER A 235 4.36 11.80 -26.85
C SER A 235 3.42 11.70 -28.04
N LYS A 236 3.44 10.58 -28.81
CA LYS A 236 2.50 10.36 -29.91
C LYS A 236 1.03 10.39 -29.45
N LYS A 237 0.77 10.12 -28.17
CA LYS A 237 -0.56 10.15 -27.55
C LYS A 237 -0.83 11.44 -26.75
N GLY A 238 -0.01 12.49 -26.96
CA GLY A 238 -0.18 13.79 -26.31
C GLY A 238 0.36 13.86 -24.87
N GLY A 239 1.18 12.90 -24.45
CA GLY A 239 1.84 12.94 -23.14
C GLY A 239 3.06 13.86 -23.12
N ILE A 240 3.54 14.18 -21.92
CA ILE A 240 4.52 15.23 -21.66
C ILE A 240 5.85 14.74 -21.08
N LEU A 241 6.07 13.41 -21.06
CA LEU A 241 7.36 12.84 -20.63
C LEU A 241 8.48 13.23 -21.61
N THR A 242 9.61 13.66 -21.09
CA THR A 242 10.80 14.04 -21.83
C THR A 242 12.01 13.17 -21.44
N LYS A 243 13.08 13.24 -22.22
CA LYS A 243 14.34 12.56 -21.88
C LYS A 243 14.90 13.06 -20.55
N GLU A 244 14.79 14.35 -20.31
CA GLU A 244 15.28 15.01 -19.09
C GLU A 244 14.59 14.48 -17.83
N ASP A 245 13.29 14.16 -17.90
CA ASP A 245 12.55 13.55 -16.79
C ASP A 245 13.18 12.24 -16.32
N PHE A 246 13.57 11.39 -17.26
CA PHE A 246 14.23 10.12 -16.96
C PHE A 246 15.66 10.33 -16.42
N LEU A 247 16.45 11.20 -17.02
CA LEU A 247 17.83 11.48 -16.58
C LEU A 247 17.89 12.06 -15.17
N LEU A 248 16.92 12.88 -14.79
CA LEU A 248 16.84 13.53 -13.48
C LEU A 248 16.20 12.63 -12.40
N TYR A 249 15.56 11.54 -12.80
CA TYR A 249 14.94 10.67 -11.81
C TYR A 249 15.99 9.97 -10.94
N LYS A 250 15.83 10.08 -9.61
CA LYS A 250 16.63 9.34 -8.62
C LYS A 250 15.71 8.86 -7.50
N PRO A 251 15.84 7.61 -7.04
CA PRO A 251 15.23 7.18 -5.80
C PRO A 251 15.91 7.87 -4.62
N VAL A 252 15.25 7.94 -3.47
CA VAL A 252 15.77 8.65 -2.28
C VAL A 252 15.78 7.71 -1.07
N TRP A 253 16.95 7.52 -0.47
CA TRP A 253 17.02 6.90 0.85
C TRP A 253 16.50 7.89 1.89
N ARG A 254 15.47 7.48 2.65
CA ARG A 254 14.84 8.29 3.69
C ARG A 254 14.97 7.60 5.04
N GLN A 255 14.91 8.40 6.11
CA GLN A 255 14.68 7.82 7.44
C GLN A 255 13.22 7.34 7.50
N PRO A 256 12.97 6.11 7.97
CA PRO A 256 11.61 5.65 8.20
C PRO A 256 10.97 6.48 9.31
N PHE A 257 9.65 6.58 9.29
CA PHE A 257 8.91 7.17 10.39
C PHE A 257 8.77 6.13 11.51
N ILE A 258 9.34 6.43 12.68
CA ILE A 258 9.39 5.52 13.82
C ILE A 258 8.63 6.16 14.97
N PHE A 259 7.73 5.39 15.59
CA PHE A 259 7.03 5.79 16.80
C PHE A 259 6.73 4.57 17.68
N GLU A 260 6.38 4.82 18.95
CA GLU A 260 5.99 3.81 19.90
C GLU A 260 4.48 3.78 20.08
N PHE A 261 3.95 2.61 20.35
CA PHE A 261 2.57 2.33 20.73
C PHE A 261 2.58 1.19 21.75
N ASP A 262 2.24 1.48 23.00
CA ASP A 262 2.43 0.56 24.13
C ASP A 262 3.87 0.02 24.18
N ASP A 263 4.06 -1.28 24.20
CA ASP A 263 5.38 -1.95 24.19
C ASP A 263 5.92 -2.21 22.76
N LEU A 264 5.28 -1.65 21.75
CA LEU A 264 5.64 -1.82 20.35
C LEU A 264 6.45 -0.66 19.81
N LYS A 265 7.51 -0.97 19.04
CA LYS A 265 8.17 -0.01 18.15
C LYS A 265 7.68 -0.22 16.74
N ILE A 266 7.02 0.78 16.16
CA ILE A 266 6.47 0.75 14.83
C ILE A 266 7.39 1.52 13.88
N ILE A 267 7.91 0.83 12.86
CA ILE A 267 8.82 1.35 11.83
C ILE A 267 8.05 1.33 10.52
N THR A 268 7.74 2.49 9.96
CA THR A 268 6.88 2.59 8.77
C THR A 268 7.37 3.68 7.83
N MET A 269 6.76 3.78 6.64
CA MET A 269 7.15 4.80 5.68
C MET A 269 6.69 6.19 6.15
N GLY A 270 7.62 7.15 6.11
CA GLY A 270 7.34 8.57 6.25
C GLY A 270 6.96 9.22 4.91
N LEU A 271 6.92 10.55 4.85
CA LEU A 271 6.62 11.27 3.62
C LEU A 271 7.60 10.92 2.48
N PRO A 272 7.11 10.87 1.25
CA PRO A 272 5.79 11.30 0.76
C PRO A 272 4.66 10.27 0.95
N SER A 273 4.76 9.35 1.92
CA SER A 273 3.60 8.60 2.39
C SER A 273 2.99 9.24 3.63
N SER A 274 1.69 9.44 3.63
CA SER A 274 0.90 9.85 4.78
C SER A 274 0.66 8.72 5.79
N GLY A 275 0.88 7.47 5.36
CA GLY A 275 0.44 6.30 6.09
C GLY A 275 0.99 6.22 7.50
N GLY A 276 2.29 6.39 7.68
CA GLY A 276 2.91 6.35 9.01
C GLY A 276 2.40 7.44 9.96
N ILE A 277 2.15 8.65 9.44
CA ILE A 277 1.71 9.79 10.25
C ILE A 277 0.26 9.58 10.71
N VAL A 278 -0.65 9.21 9.80
CA VAL A 278 -2.05 8.93 10.14
C VAL A 278 -2.17 7.74 11.09
N LEU A 279 -1.42 6.67 10.83
CA LEU A 279 -1.35 5.50 11.72
C LEU A 279 -0.90 5.90 13.13
N SER A 280 0.14 6.72 13.24
CA SER A 280 0.63 7.24 14.53
C SER A 280 -0.41 8.13 15.23
N GLN A 281 -1.10 9.01 14.49
CA GLN A 281 -2.15 9.85 15.08
C GLN A 281 -3.26 9.00 15.70
N ILE A 282 -3.73 7.97 14.99
CA ILE A 282 -4.82 7.11 15.47
C ILE A 282 -4.35 6.25 16.64
N LEU A 283 -3.20 5.56 16.53
CA LEU A 283 -2.70 4.68 17.60
C LEU A 283 -2.40 5.45 18.90
N LYS A 284 -1.70 6.58 18.82
CA LYS A 284 -1.48 7.44 19.99
C LYS A 284 -2.76 8.02 20.58
N SER A 285 -3.77 8.31 19.75
CA SER A 285 -5.07 8.74 20.24
C SER A 285 -5.81 7.61 20.96
N ILE A 286 -5.64 6.37 20.51
CA ILE A 286 -6.17 5.17 21.17
C ILE A 286 -5.60 5.01 22.59
N GLU A 287 -4.31 5.21 22.78
CA GLU A 287 -3.68 5.20 24.12
C GLU A 287 -4.29 6.29 25.02
N LEU A 288 -4.45 7.51 24.50
CA LEU A 288 -5.01 8.63 25.26
C LEU A 288 -6.48 8.42 25.67
N ILE A 289 -7.24 7.63 24.91
CA ILE A 289 -8.65 7.31 25.18
C ILE A 289 -8.78 6.04 26.05
N SER A 290 -7.75 5.21 26.14
CA SER A 290 -7.77 3.87 26.75
C SER A 290 -8.81 2.96 26.07
N LEU A 291 -8.58 2.68 24.78
CA LEU A 291 -9.49 1.86 23.97
C LEU A 291 -9.54 0.38 24.39
N ASP A 292 -8.54 -0.09 25.12
CA ASP A 292 -8.42 -1.43 25.70
C ASP A 292 -9.57 -1.82 26.64
N LYS A 293 -10.33 -0.83 27.14
CA LYS A 293 -11.53 -1.05 27.98
C LYS A 293 -12.77 -1.51 27.18
N TYR A 294 -12.75 -1.43 25.85
CA TYR A 294 -13.86 -1.83 24.99
C TYR A 294 -13.65 -3.25 24.45
N GLU A 295 -14.75 -3.96 24.22
CA GLU A 295 -14.69 -5.22 23.51
C GLU A 295 -14.49 -4.99 22.01
N ILE A 296 -13.73 -5.88 21.36
CA ILE A 296 -13.54 -5.83 19.91
C ILE A 296 -14.90 -5.86 19.21
N ARG A 297 -15.11 -4.93 18.28
CA ARG A 297 -16.31 -4.80 17.47
C ARG A 297 -17.59 -4.46 18.24
N ASP A 298 -17.50 -3.98 19.46
CA ASP A 298 -18.63 -3.32 20.07
C ASP A 298 -18.87 -1.94 19.43
N ILE A 299 -20.02 -1.33 19.74
CA ILE A 299 -20.41 -0.05 19.14
C ILE A 299 -19.46 1.08 19.56
N ASP A 300 -18.96 1.07 20.78
CA ASP A 300 -18.09 2.13 21.29
C ASP A 300 -16.69 2.03 20.70
N TYR A 301 -16.16 0.81 20.49
CA TYR A 301 -14.92 0.57 19.74
C TYR A 301 -15.03 1.08 18.30
N ILE A 302 -16.07 0.64 17.58
CA ILE A 302 -16.28 1.02 16.17
C ILE A 302 -16.44 2.53 16.02
N LYS A 303 -17.30 3.14 16.83
CA LYS A 303 -17.53 4.58 16.84
C LYS A 303 -16.26 5.37 17.13
N THR A 304 -15.47 4.93 18.10
CA THR A 304 -14.20 5.57 18.45
C THR A 304 -13.24 5.54 17.28
N LEU A 305 -13.05 4.39 16.62
CA LEU A 305 -12.17 4.31 15.46
C LEU A 305 -12.66 5.21 14.31
N ILE A 306 -13.95 5.21 14.01
CA ILE A 306 -14.52 6.07 12.95
C ILE A 306 -14.21 7.54 13.22
N GLU A 307 -14.43 8.03 14.44
CA GLU A 307 -14.16 9.43 14.77
C GLU A 307 -12.66 9.77 14.71
N LEU A 308 -11.78 8.87 15.16
CA LEU A 308 -10.34 9.04 15.03
C LEU A 308 -9.88 9.02 13.56
N GLU A 309 -10.44 8.16 12.74
CA GLU A 309 -10.22 8.15 11.30
C GLU A 309 -10.65 9.48 10.68
N LYS A 310 -11.86 9.99 10.97
CA LYS A 310 -12.36 11.26 10.45
C LYS A 310 -11.41 12.43 10.74
N ILE A 311 -10.98 12.61 11.98
CA ILE A 311 -10.08 13.73 12.33
C ILE A 311 -8.68 13.57 11.73
N SER A 312 -8.16 12.34 11.66
CA SER A 312 -6.81 12.07 11.13
C SER A 312 -6.77 12.20 9.60
N PHE A 313 -7.80 11.73 8.89
CA PHE A 313 -7.93 11.94 7.45
C PHE A 313 -8.23 13.40 7.09
N ALA A 314 -8.93 14.15 7.93
CA ALA A 314 -9.07 15.59 7.78
C ALA A 314 -7.70 16.30 7.88
N ASP A 315 -6.89 15.96 8.88
CA ASP A 315 -5.54 16.49 9.04
C ASP A 315 -4.63 16.11 7.85
N ARG A 316 -4.64 14.82 7.48
CA ARG A 316 -3.93 14.31 6.31
C ARG A 316 -4.23 15.14 5.07
N SER A 317 -5.51 15.43 4.85
CA SER A 317 -5.98 16.17 3.68
C SER A 317 -5.37 17.57 3.60
N ARG A 318 -4.97 18.16 4.71
CA ARG A 318 -4.50 19.55 4.79
C ARG A 318 -3.00 19.70 4.88
N PHE A 319 -2.28 18.74 5.47
CA PHE A 319 -0.92 18.95 5.94
C PHE A 319 0.18 18.18 5.24
N LEU A 320 -0.15 17.10 4.51
CA LEU A 320 0.82 16.15 4.03
C LEU A 320 1.07 16.27 2.52
N GLY A 321 2.32 16.12 2.08
CA GLY A 321 2.77 16.21 0.69
C GLY A 321 4.21 15.72 0.54
N ASP A 322 4.86 16.06 -0.58
CA ASP A 322 6.26 15.74 -0.82
C ASP A 322 7.17 16.53 0.14
N PRO A 323 7.97 15.86 1.01
CA PRO A 323 8.81 16.51 2.00
C PRO A 323 9.91 17.39 1.39
N ASP A 324 10.24 17.18 0.12
CA ASP A 324 11.26 17.94 -0.59
C ASP A 324 10.71 19.30 -1.09
N PHE A 325 9.40 19.58 -0.89
CA PHE A 325 8.69 20.77 -1.39
C PHE A 325 8.05 21.66 -0.32
N TYR A 326 8.14 21.30 0.97
CA TYR A 326 7.62 22.15 2.05
C TYR A 326 8.30 21.84 3.39
N ASP A 327 8.07 22.72 4.39
CA ASP A 327 8.60 22.52 5.75
C ASP A 327 7.85 21.38 6.47
N THR A 328 8.56 20.30 6.77
CA THR A 328 8.04 19.10 7.44
C THR A 328 8.03 19.17 8.96
N ASN A 329 8.49 20.27 9.58
CA ASN A 329 8.48 20.44 11.05
C ASN A 329 7.07 20.28 11.65
N ILE A 330 6.05 20.54 10.85
CA ILE A 330 4.65 20.35 11.19
C ILE A 330 4.29 18.92 11.61
N ILE A 331 5.02 17.91 11.11
CA ILE A 331 4.75 16.49 11.41
C ILE A 331 4.89 16.23 12.91
N ASN A 332 5.93 16.80 13.54
CA ASN A 332 6.15 16.66 14.97
C ASN A 332 4.96 17.23 15.78
N SER A 333 4.38 18.32 15.29
CA SER A 333 3.18 18.89 15.90
C SER A 333 1.96 18.00 15.75
N LEU A 334 1.74 17.44 14.55
CA LEU A 334 0.59 16.59 14.23
C LEU A 334 0.50 15.31 15.07
N VAL A 335 1.63 14.77 15.51
CA VAL A 335 1.71 13.54 16.32
C VAL A 335 2.02 13.82 17.79
N SER A 336 2.03 15.09 18.21
CA SER A 336 2.28 15.47 19.62
C SER A 336 1.05 15.19 20.47
N THR A 337 1.30 14.78 21.72
CA THR A 337 0.25 14.52 22.72
C THR A 337 -0.68 15.73 22.92
N ASP A 338 -0.13 16.95 22.95
CA ASP A 338 -0.91 18.18 23.11
C ASP A 338 -1.88 18.41 21.94
N TYR A 339 -1.41 18.19 20.70
CA TYR A 339 -2.26 18.32 19.53
C TYR A 339 -3.34 17.24 19.51
N LEU A 340 -2.97 15.98 19.72
CA LEU A 340 -3.91 14.85 19.71
C LEU A 340 -4.98 15.02 20.80
N ASN A 341 -4.61 15.44 22.02
CA ASN A 341 -5.58 15.76 23.07
C ASN A 341 -6.58 16.85 22.67
N LYS A 342 -6.12 17.90 21.97
CA LYS A 342 -7.02 18.94 21.44
C LYS A 342 -7.97 18.38 20.39
N ARG A 343 -7.47 17.51 19.50
CA ARG A 343 -8.29 16.86 18.48
C ARG A 343 -9.33 15.93 19.09
N ILE A 344 -8.93 15.08 20.03
CA ILE A 344 -9.83 14.16 20.76
C ILE A 344 -10.93 14.95 21.51
N LYS A 345 -10.57 16.02 22.21
CA LYS A 345 -11.54 16.88 22.92
C LYS A 345 -12.57 17.55 22.00
N SER A 346 -12.30 17.65 20.69
CA SER A 346 -13.26 18.18 19.71
C SER A 346 -14.31 17.15 19.25
N ILE A 347 -14.13 15.87 19.63
CA ILE A 347 -15.05 14.78 19.31
C ILE A 347 -16.13 14.70 20.39
N ASP A 348 -17.38 14.69 19.97
CA ASP A 348 -18.51 14.30 20.81
C ASP A 348 -18.92 12.86 20.44
N PHE A 349 -18.47 11.90 21.23
CA PHE A 349 -18.78 10.48 20.99
C PHE A 349 -20.24 10.12 21.24
N SER A 350 -21.01 10.97 21.93
CA SER A 350 -22.44 10.78 22.19
C SER A 350 -23.30 11.33 21.08
N ASN A 351 -22.83 12.40 20.41
CA ASN A 351 -23.51 13.06 19.31
C ASN A 351 -22.50 13.38 18.19
N PRO A 352 -22.10 12.37 17.40
CA PRO A 352 -21.05 12.52 16.40
C PRO A 352 -21.42 13.54 15.33
N LYS A 353 -20.47 14.42 15.01
CA LYS A 353 -20.65 15.45 14.00
C LYS A 353 -20.56 14.88 12.59
N PRO A 354 -21.35 15.35 11.63
CA PRO A 354 -21.12 15.04 10.22
C PRO A 354 -19.74 15.53 9.78
N SER A 355 -19.12 14.83 8.84
CA SER A 355 -17.76 15.14 8.36
C SER A 355 -17.62 16.55 7.78
N SER A 356 -18.71 17.14 7.28
CA SER A 356 -18.75 18.53 6.80
C SER A 356 -18.48 19.58 7.90
N GLU A 357 -18.68 19.22 9.16
CA GLU A 357 -18.42 20.06 10.34
C GLU A 357 -17.08 19.73 11.03
N ILE A 358 -16.39 18.69 10.55
CA ILE A 358 -15.07 18.32 11.03
C ILE A 358 -14.04 18.97 10.13
N TYR A 359 -13.34 19.95 10.68
CA TYR A 359 -12.28 20.65 9.96
C TYR A 359 -10.92 20.03 10.31
N PRO A 360 -9.97 20.03 9.36
CA PRO A 360 -8.57 19.83 9.69
C PRO A 360 -8.19 20.77 10.82
N GLY A 361 -7.27 20.38 11.67
CA GLY A 361 -6.69 21.32 12.63
C GLY A 361 -6.20 22.59 11.90
N ASN A 362 -5.79 23.61 12.61
CA ASN A 362 -5.41 24.88 11.96
C ASN A 362 -4.09 24.81 11.16
N ILE A 363 -4.04 23.96 10.16
CA ILE A 363 -2.91 23.79 9.24
C ILE A 363 -3.44 23.23 7.89
N SER A 364 -2.96 23.57 6.69
CA SER A 364 -3.60 23.24 5.39
C SER A 364 -2.95 22.15 4.53
N PHE A 365 -3.74 21.19 3.90
CA PHE A 365 -3.38 20.45 2.68
C PHE A 365 -4.05 19.07 2.42
N LYS A 366 -3.84 18.32 1.29
CA LYS A 366 -4.65 17.23 0.68
C LYS A 366 -3.96 16.08 -0.07
N GLU A 367 -4.71 14.97 -0.48
CA GLU A 367 -4.11 13.80 -1.12
C GLU A 367 -4.91 12.63 -1.72
N SER A 368 -4.29 11.52 -2.20
CA SER A 368 -4.81 10.38 -2.96
C SER A 368 -4.10 9.00 -2.92
N ASN A 369 -4.55 7.87 -3.57
CA ASN A 369 -4.10 6.47 -3.38
C ASN A 369 -4.31 5.43 -4.49
N GLU A 370 -3.49 4.31 -4.59
CA GLU A 370 -3.66 2.83 -4.73
C GLU A 370 -2.38 2.02 -4.99
N THR A 371 -2.37 0.61 -4.72
CA THR A 371 -1.10 -0.08 -4.49
C THR A 371 -1.17 -1.61 -4.50
N THR A 372 0.00 -2.33 -4.45
CA THR A 372 0.16 -3.73 -4.01
C THR A 372 1.26 -3.85 -2.96
N HIS A 373 1.16 -4.89 -2.09
CA HIS A 373 2.09 -5.11 -0.98
C HIS A 373 2.70 -6.50 -0.99
N TYR A 374 3.91 -6.64 -0.39
CA TYR A 374 4.53 -7.91 -0.02
C TYR A 374 5.52 -7.76 1.15
N SER A 375 5.64 -8.82 1.96
CA SER A 375 6.48 -8.91 3.16
C SER A 375 7.46 -10.05 3.04
N ILE A 376 8.73 -9.85 3.41
CA ILE A 376 9.80 -10.86 3.38
C ILE A 376 10.62 -10.82 4.65
N LEU A 377 10.89 -12.00 5.22
CA LEU A 377 11.87 -12.26 6.27
C LEU A 377 12.87 -13.29 5.74
N ASP A 378 14.17 -13.02 5.81
CA ASP A 378 15.20 -14.00 5.44
C ASP A 378 15.70 -14.80 6.65
N SER A 379 16.54 -15.81 6.36
CA SER A 379 17.16 -16.66 7.39
C SER A 379 18.25 -15.98 8.22
N PHE A 380 18.67 -14.78 7.83
CA PHE A 380 19.64 -13.97 8.56
C PHE A 380 18.97 -13.04 9.56
N GLY A 381 17.64 -12.85 9.49
CA GLY A 381 16.84 -11.95 10.31
C GLY A 381 16.67 -10.56 9.69
N ASN A 382 16.98 -10.38 8.40
CA ASN A 382 16.60 -9.16 7.69
C ASN A 382 15.14 -9.23 7.28
N ALA A 383 14.44 -8.11 7.46
CA ALA A 383 13.03 -7.97 7.13
C ALA A 383 12.82 -6.81 6.15
N VAL A 384 11.98 -7.01 5.15
CA VAL A 384 11.54 -5.97 4.23
C VAL A 384 10.02 -5.97 4.10
N SER A 385 9.44 -4.77 4.13
CA SER A 385 8.03 -4.48 3.90
C SER A 385 7.95 -3.56 2.70
N VAL A 386 7.31 -3.98 1.62
CA VAL A 386 7.34 -3.29 0.33
C VAL A 386 5.94 -3.07 -0.20
N THR A 387 5.67 -1.85 -0.62
CA THR A 387 4.44 -1.51 -1.31
C THR A 387 4.78 -0.85 -2.65
N THR A 388 4.34 -1.45 -3.76
CA THR A 388 4.59 -0.98 -5.13
C THR A 388 3.27 -0.76 -5.86
N THR A 389 3.25 0.13 -6.88
CA THR A 389 1.99 0.65 -7.43
C THR A 389 2.10 1.02 -8.92
N LEU A 390 0.92 1.12 -9.54
CA LEU A 390 0.64 1.87 -10.76
C LEU A 390 -0.43 2.95 -10.50
N ASN A 391 -0.83 3.18 -9.26
CA ASN A 391 -2.03 3.83 -8.76
C ASN A 391 -3.30 2.98 -9.00
N SER A 392 -3.98 3.04 -10.12
CA SER A 392 -5.17 2.21 -10.37
C SER A 392 -4.86 0.93 -11.15
N ASN A 393 -5.81 -0.04 -11.20
CA ASN A 393 -5.67 -1.25 -12.01
C ASN A 393 -5.21 -0.93 -13.44
N PHE A 394 -4.03 -1.43 -13.86
CA PHE A 394 -3.37 -1.13 -15.13
C PHE A 394 -2.98 0.35 -15.31
N GLY A 395 -2.84 1.10 -14.24
CA GLY A 395 -2.41 2.49 -14.26
C GLY A 395 -3.17 3.37 -15.25
N SER A 396 -2.45 4.06 -16.12
CA SER A 396 -2.98 4.91 -17.20
C SER A 396 -3.77 4.17 -18.30
N LYS A 397 -3.85 2.85 -18.23
CA LYS A 397 -4.35 1.94 -19.29
C LYS A 397 -3.46 1.93 -20.55
N ILE A 398 -2.28 2.54 -20.47
CA ILE A 398 -1.27 2.50 -21.55
C ILE A 398 -0.29 1.38 -21.26
N ILE A 399 -0.26 0.38 -22.16
CA ILE A 399 0.83 -0.59 -22.26
C ILE A 399 1.72 -0.18 -23.43
N ILE A 400 3.03 -0.13 -23.22
CA ILE A 400 3.98 0.16 -24.30
C ILE A 400 4.16 -1.11 -25.14
N PRO A 401 3.69 -1.16 -26.41
CA PRO A 401 3.61 -2.40 -27.17
C PRO A 401 4.96 -3.06 -27.47
N SER A 402 6.02 -2.27 -27.62
CA SER A 402 7.39 -2.76 -27.83
C SER A 402 8.03 -3.31 -26.56
N LEU A 403 7.61 -2.83 -25.39
CA LEU A 403 8.22 -3.13 -24.09
C LEU A 403 7.40 -4.10 -23.23
N GLY A 404 6.07 -4.16 -23.43
CA GLY A 404 5.18 -5.15 -22.81
C GLY A 404 4.80 -4.87 -21.36
N PHE A 405 4.96 -3.64 -20.84
CA PHE A 405 4.52 -3.26 -19.50
C PHE A 405 3.63 -2.03 -19.48
N PHE A 406 2.84 -1.88 -18.43
CA PHE A 406 1.94 -0.75 -18.23
C PHE A 406 2.65 0.44 -17.60
N MET A 407 2.17 1.65 -17.94
CA MET A 407 2.55 2.90 -17.32
C MET A 407 1.56 3.27 -16.22
N ASN A 408 2.07 3.88 -15.16
CA ASN A 408 1.28 4.36 -14.02
C ASN A 408 0.29 5.46 -14.41
N ASN A 409 -0.65 5.76 -13.51
CA ASN A 409 -1.49 6.97 -13.55
C ASN A 409 -1.38 7.73 -12.23
N GLU A 410 -0.17 7.82 -11.74
CA GLU A 410 0.15 8.35 -10.43
C GLU A 410 -0.07 9.87 -10.32
N MET A 411 -0.16 10.58 -11.45
CA MET A 411 -0.49 12.01 -11.47
C MET A 411 -1.87 12.33 -10.88
N ASP A 412 -2.81 11.35 -10.84
CA ASP A 412 -4.11 11.50 -10.16
C ASP A 412 -3.98 11.62 -8.65
N ASP A 413 -2.85 11.23 -8.10
CA ASP A 413 -2.51 11.33 -6.69
C ASP A 413 -2.18 12.76 -6.26
N PHE A 414 -1.98 13.69 -7.16
CA PHE A 414 -1.94 15.11 -6.85
C PHE A 414 -3.33 15.71 -6.59
N SER A 415 -3.34 16.81 -5.86
CA SER A 415 -4.51 17.67 -5.76
C SER A 415 -4.72 18.41 -7.08
N ILE A 416 -5.52 17.84 -7.95
CA ILE A 416 -5.79 18.37 -9.29
C ILE A 416 -6.42 19.75 -9.24
N LYS A 417 -7.32 19.95 -8.28
CA LYS A 417 -7.93 21.23 -7.92
C LYS A 417 -8.26 21.21 -6.43
N SER A 418 -7.83 22.23 -5.70
CA SER A 418 -8.13 22.35 -4.27
C SER A 418 -9.63 22.23 -4.02
N GLY A 419 -10.10 21.27 -3.20
CA GLY A 419 -11.52 21.03 -2.92
C GLY A 419 -12.20 19.99 -3.80
N SER A 420 -11.56 19.49 -4.86
CA SER A 420 -12.12 18.46 -5.72
C SER A 420 -11.62 17.07 -5.34
N PRO A 421 -12.49 16.05 -5.37
CA PRO A 421 -12.08 14.67 -5.06
C PRO A 421 -11.34 14.04 -6.25
N ASN A 422 -10.36 13.18 -5.95
CA ASN A 422 -9.74 12.30 -6.92
C ASN A 422 -10.59 11.03 -7.22
N ILE A 423 -10.00 10.01 -7.87
CA ILE A 423 -10.68 8.75 -8.20
C ILE A 423 -11.24 8.03 -6.96
N TYR A 424 -10.65 8.22 -5.78
CA TYR A 424 -11.02 7.56 -4.52
C TYR A 424 -11.91 8.42 -3.61
N GLY A 425 -12.30 9.62 -4.06
CA GLY A 425 -13.10 10.54 -3.27
C GLY A 425 -12.29 11.40 -2.30
N LEU A 426 -10.97 11.22 -2.23
CA LEU A 426 -10.13 12.04 -1.37
C LEU A 426 -10.06 13.48 -1.87
N ILE A 427 -10.29 14.35 -0.94
CA ILE A 427 -10.18 15.78 -1.16
C ILE A 427 -8.76 16.24 -0.81
N GLY A 428 -8.04 16.97 -1.66
CA GLY A 428 -6.65 17.41 -1.60
C GLY A 428 -6.40 18.94 -1.54
N GLY A 429 -5.26 19.47 -0.95
CA GLY A 429 -4.83 20.89 -0.76
C GLY A 429 -3.59 21.31 -1.55
N LYS A 430 -3.14 22.53 -1.29
CA LYS A 430 -2.06 23.16 -2.07
C LYS A 430 -0.68 22.53 -1.88
N VAL A 431 -0.37 21.87 -0.75
CA VAL A 431 0.93 21.16 -0.54
C VAL A 431 1.09 20.00 -1.50
N ASN A 432 -0.02 19.33 -1.84
CA ASN A 432 0.01 18.25 -2.81
C ASN A 432 -0.43 18.71 -4.23
N SER A 433 -0.39 20.00 -4.57
CA SER A 433 -0.65 20.46 -5.95
C SER A 433 0.45 19.97 -6.89
N VAL A 434 0.07 19.81 -8.17
CA VAL A 434 1.01 19.42 -9.24
C VAL A 434 2.12 20.47 -9.37
N GLN A 435 3.36 20.01 -9.29
CA GLN A 435 4.56 20.81 -9.59
C GLN A 435 5.60 19.93 -10.28
N PRO A 436 6.39 20.47 -11.23
CA PRO A 436 7.46 19.71 -11.88
C PRO A 436 8.40 19.03 -10.87
N GLN A 437 8.80 17.79 -11.15
CA GLN A 437 9.72 16.99 -10.33
C GLN A 437 9.23 16.61 -8.91
N LYS A 438 8.04 17.02 -8.52
CA LYS A 438 7.44 16.71 -7.24
C LYS A 438 6.89 15.29 -7.24
N ARG A 439 6.99 14.60 -6.09
CA ARG A 439 6.30 13.35 -5.83
C ARG A 439 4.90 13.62 -5.31
N MET A 440 3.94 12.87 -5.81
CA MET A 440 2.59 12.90 -5.29
C MET A 440 2.51 12.16 -3.95
N LEU A 441 1.72 12.70 -3.03
CA LEU A 441 1.52 12.09 -1.70
C LEU A 441 0.90 10.68 -1.83
N SER A 442 1.24 9.75 -0.95
CA SER A 442 0.81 8.35 -0.97
C SER A 442 0.15 7.92 0.36
N SER A 443 -0.63 6.85 0.34
CA SER A 443 -1.09 6.15 1.57
C SER A 443 -0.46 4.78 1.76
N MET A 444 0.53 4.44 0.96
CA MET A 444 1.26 3.19 1.09
C MET A 444 1.96 3.10 2.45
N THR A 445 1.59 2.13 3.27
CA THR A 445 2.02 1.99 4.66
C THR A 445 2.78 0.68 4.88
N PRO A 446 3.91 0.44 4.17
CA PRO A 446 4.76 -0.69 4.51
C PRO A 446 5.27 -0.51 5.93
N THR A 447 5.09 -1.53 6.78
CA THR A 447 5.31 -1.42 8.22
C THR A 447 6.05 -2.65 8.74
N ILE A 448 6.98 -2.43 9.67
CA ILE A 448 7.67 -3.44 10.46
C ILE A 448 7.44 -3.10 11.93
N ILE A 449 7.16 -4.11 12.74
CA ILE A 449 6.90 -3.95 14.18
C ILE A 449 7.92 -4.77 14.96
N GLU A 450 8.50 -4.15 15.97
CA GLU A 450 9.28 -4.82 17.00
C GLU A 450 8.52 -4.80 18.33
N LYS A 451 8.69 -5.88 19.09
CA LYS A 451 8.29 -6.02 20.47
C LYS A 451 9.49 -6.51 21.27
N ASP A 452 9.80 -5.89 22.40
CA ASP A 452 10.99 -6.19 23.24
C ASP A 452 12.30 -6.20 22.43
N GLY A 453 12.45 -5.29 21.47
CA GLY A 453 13.63 -5.17 20.60
C GLY A 453 13.78 -6.28 19.56
N LYS A 454 12.80 -7.17 19.43
CA LYS A 454 12.78 -8.26 18.45
C LYS A 454 11.74 -8.00 17.37
N LEU A 455 12.04 -8.46 16.14
CA LEU A 455 11.06 -8.46 15.07
C LEU A 455 9.81 -9.25 15.51
N SER A 456 8.65 -8.61 15.44
CA SER A 456 7.36 -9.20 15.80
C SER A 456 6.44 -9.38 14.60
N MET A 457 6.35 -8.39 13.71
CA MET A 457 5.49 -8.47 12.54
C MET A 457 6.04 -7.63 11.37
N ILE A 458 5.79 -8.08 10.14
CA ILE A 458 5.99 -7.34 8.90
C ILE A 458 4.65 -7.31 8.20
N LEU A 459 4.13 -6.14 7.83
CA LEU A 459 2.81 -6.06 7.21
C LEU A 459 2.63 -4.83 6.31
N GLY A 460 1.60 -4.91 5.50
CA GLY A 460 1.06 -3.83 4.71
C GLY A 460 -0.11 -4.30 3.85
N SER A 461 -0.68 -3.42 3.06
CA SER A 461 -1.89 -3.70 2.28
C SER A 461 -1.89 -2.91 0.97
N PRO A 462 -2.54 -3.40 -0.10
CA PRO A 462 -3.09 -2.56 -1.15
C PRO A 462 -4.43 -1.95 -0.72
N GLY A 463 -4.93 -0.98 -1.48
CA GLY A 463 -6.32 -0.52 -1.32
C GLY A 463 -6.49 0.99 -1.17
N GLY A 464 -5.51 1.78 -1.58
CA GLY A 464 -5.63 3.22 -1.50
C GLY A 464 -5.69 3.72 -0.04
N PRO A 465 -6.64 4.62 0.33
CA PRO A 465 -6.76 5.11 1.71
C PRO A 465 -7.02 3.98 2.71
N THR A 466 -7.68 2.92 2.25
CA THR A 466 -7.97 1.76 3.11
C THR A 466 -6.72 1.00 3.54
N ILE A 467 -5.55 1.26 2.93
CA ILE A 467 -4.26 0.69 3.36
C ILE A 467 -4.01 1.01 4.83
N ILE A 468 -4.15 2.27 5.21
CA ILE A 468 -3.83 2.76 6.56
C ILE A 468 -4.72 2.08 7.59
N THR A 469 -6.03 2.02 7.33
CA THR A 469 -7.01 1.43 8.25
C THR A 469 -6.95 -0.09 8.27
N SER A 470 -6.51 -0.74 7.18
CA SER A 470 -6.26 -2.18 7.15
C SER A 470 -5.04 -2.55 8.01
N VAL A 471 -3.94 -1.79 7.89
CA VAL A 471 -2.76 -1.95 8.75
C VAL A 471 -3.12 -1.68 10.21
N LEU A 472 -3.83 -0.58 10.49
CA LEU A 472 -4.32 -0.22 11.82
C LEU A 472 -5.11 -1.35 12.49
N GLN A 473 -6.18 -1.83 11.83
CA GLN A 473 -7.05 -2.86 12.40
C GLN A 473 -6.32 -4.18 12.60
N THR A 474 -5.39 -4.55 11.72
CA THR A 474 -4.56 -5.74 11.91
C THR A 474 -3.65 -5.60 13.14
N ILE A 475 -3.02 -4.44 13.36
CA ILE A 475 -2.21 -4.16 14.55
C ILE A 475 -3.07 -4.27 15.81
N LEU A 476 -4.23 -3.63 15.84
CA LEU A 476 -5.14 -3.68 16.99
C LEU A 476 -5.64 -5.10 17.27
N ASN A 477 -6.00 -5.86 16.24
CA ASN A 477 -6.46 -7.23 16.39
C ASN A 477 -5.38 -8.12 17.05
N VAL A 478 -4.10 -8.00 16.60
CA VAL A 478 -3.01 -8.81 17.15
C VAL A 478 -2.62 -8.35 18.56
N TYR A 479 -2.37 -7.05 18.76
CA TYR A 479 -1.68 -6.58 19.97
C TYR A 479 -2.63 -6.06 21.05
N LEU A 480 -3.80 -5.53 20.69
CA LEU A 480 -4.78 -5.07 21.67
C LEU A 480 -5.78 -6.19 22.03
N PHE A 481 -6.18 -7.01 21.06
CA PHE A 481 -7.19 -8.06 21.25
C PHE A 481 -6.63 -9.47 21.26
N ASN A 482 -5.32 -9.66 21.12
CA ASN A 482 -4.61 -10.93 21.20
C ASN A 482 -5.07 -11.99 20.17
N ASP A 483 -5.53 -11.56 19.01
CA ASP A 483 -5.80 -12.48 17.91
C ASP A 483 -4.48 -13.07 17.36
N ASN A 484 -4.52 -14.31 16.87
CA ASN A 484 -3.40 -14.79 16.09
C ASN A 484 -3.35 -14.06 14.72
N LEU A 485 -2.17 -14.03 14.11
CA LEU A 485 -1.94 -13.25 12.88
C LEU A 485 -2.91 -13.63 11.75
N LYS A 486 -3.23 -14.93 11.60
CA LYS A 486 -4.15 -15.38 10.56
C LYS A 486 -5.56 -14.84 10.80
N GLU A 487 -6.07 -14.94 12.01
CA GLU A 487 -7.37 -14.39 12.39
C GLU A 487 -7.40 -12.88 12.19
N ALA A 488 -6.37 -12.17 12.66
CA ALA A 488 -6.26 -10.72 12.53
C ALA A 488 -6.29 -10.24 11.08
N VAL A 489 -5.65 -10.97 10.16
CA VAL A 489 -5.64 -10.67 8.73
C VAL A 489 -6.98 -11.00 8.06
N ASP A 490 -7.64 -12.09 8.49
CA ASP A 490 -8.90 -12.56 7.89
C ASP A 490 -10.14 -11.81 8.42
N HIS A 491 -10.01 -11.05 9.51
CA HIS A 491 -11.13 -10.29 10.06
C HIS A 491 -11.68 -9.28 9.05
N PRO A 492 -13.02 -9.19 8.89
CA PRO A 492 -13.66 -8.17 8.07
C PRO A 492 -13.41 -6.77 8.63
N ARG A 493 -13.08 -5.85 7.74
CA ARG A 493 -12.65 -4.48 8.05
C ARG A 493 -13.70 -3.44 7.71
N PHE A 494 -13.52 -2.25 8.28
CA PHE A 494 -14.26 -1.05 7.93
C PHE A 494 -13.33 0.15 7.77
N HIS A 495 -13.85 1.23 7.20
CA HIS A 495 -13.04 2.40 6.84
C HIS A 495 -13.89 3.65 6.72
N HIS A 496 -13.35 4.79 7.17
CA HIS A 496 -13.91 6.11 6.97
C HIS A 496 -12.85 7.08 6.46
N LEU A 497 -13.17 7.81 5.39
CA LEU A 497 -12.24 8.74 4.71
C LEU A 497 -12.29 10.17 5.21
N TRP A 498 -13.16 10.51 6.16
CA TRP A 498 -13.63 11.86 6.42
C TRP A 498 -14.61 12.34 5.34
N LEU A 499 -14.19 12.57 4.11
CA LEU A 499 -15.08 12.87 2.97
C LEU A 499 -14.77 11.91 1.81
N PRO A 500 -15.80 11.32 1.17
CA PRO A 500 -17.22 11.43 1.48
C PRO A 500 -17.58 10.86 2.86
N ASP A 501 -18.57 11.45 3.54
CA ASP A 501 -19.02 11.10 4.90
C ASP A 501 -19.80 9.78 4.89
N LYS A 502 -19.08 8.67 4.75
CA LYS A 502 -19.61 7.32 4.65
C LYS A 502 -18.69 6.29 5.28
N ILE A 503 -19.27 5.34 5.99
CA ILE A 503 -18.58 4.13 6.44
C ILE A 503 -18.59 3.12 5.30
N TYR A 504 -17.39 2.70 4.86
CA TYR A 504 -17.17 1.56 3.98
C TYR A 504 -16.88 0.33 4.83
N PHE A 505 -17.36 -0.84 4.45
CA PHE A 505 -17.21 -2.05 5.26
C PHE A 505 -17.24 -3.33 4.41
N GLU A 506 -16.55 -4.36 4.89
CA GLU A 506 -16.57 -5.71 4.32
C GLU A 506 -17.78 -6.50 4.82
N GLU A 507 -18.18 -7.52 4.09
CA GLU A 507 -19.22 -8.45 4.52
C GLU A 507 -18.83 -9.08 5.87
N GLY A 508 -19.75 -9.07 6.83
CA GLY A 508 -19.51 -9.58 8.19
C GLY A 508 -18.78 -8.63 9.15
N ALA A 509 -18.38 -7.41 8.72
CA ALA A 509 -17.73 -6.44 9.60
C ALA A 509 -18.63 -5.99 10.76
N PHE A 510 -19.93 -5.91 10.53
CA PHE A 510 -20.90 -5.45 11.52
C PHE A 510 -22.10 -6.38 11.65
N LYS A 511 -22.58 -6.55 12.88
CA LYS A 511 -23.92 -7.09 13.15
C LYS A 511 -24.96 -6.05 12.73
N GLN A 512 -26.14 -6.49 12.25
CA GLN A 512 -27.20 -5.57 11.83
C GLN A 512 -27.63 -4.59 12.94
N THR A 513 -27.66 -5.04 14.19
CA THR A 513 -27.97 -4.21 15.36
C THR A 513 -26.98 -3.04 15.54
N ILE A 514 -25.71 -3.25 15.24
CA ILE A 514 -24.68 -2.21 15.28
C ILE A 514 -24.90 -1.18 14.15
N ILE A 515 -25.17 -1.67 12.93
CA ILE A 515 -25.49 -0.79 11.79
C ILE A 515 -26.68 0.09 12.12
N ASP A 516 -27.76 -0.47 12.68
CA ASP A 516 -28.96 0.26 13.02
C ASP A 516 -28.70 1.31 14.12
N SER A 517 -27.92 0.94 15.15
CA SER A 517 -27.53 1.86 16.22
C SER A 517 -26.65 3.02 15.71
N LEU A 518 -25.68 2.73 14.84
CA LEU A 518 -24.83 3.77 14.24
C LEU A 518 -25.62 4.71 13.33
N LYS A 519 -26.60 4.19 12.58
CA LYS A 519 -27.52 5.03 11.79
C LYS A 519 -28.37 5.95 12.64
N ILE A 520 -28.86 5.48 13.80
CA ILE A 520 -29.59 6.33 14.76
C ILE A 520 -28.69 7.48 15.28
N LEU A 521 -27.40 7.22 15.44
CA LEU A 521 -26.40 8.24 15.82
C LEU A 521 -26.01 9.18 14.66
N GLY A 522 -26.58 9.01 13.46
CA GLY A 522 -26.33 9.87 12.31
C GLY A 522 -25.21 9.42 11.35
N TYR A 523 -24.62 8.26 11.56
CA TYR A 523 -23.61 7.73 10.64
C TYR A 523 -24.22 7.23 9.32
N ASN A 524 -23.55 7.54 8.22
CA ASN A 524 -23.93 7.08 6.89
C ASN A 524 -23.08 5.88 6.49
N PHE A 525 -23.73 4.88 5.91
CA PHE A 525 -23.05 3.69 5.37
C PHE A 525 -23.00 3.74 3.84
N ASN A 526 -21.95 3.17 3.26
CA ASN A 526 -21.97 2.88 1.83
C ASN A 526 -23.10 1.87 1.54
N SER A 527 -23.73 2.00 0.38
CA SER A 527 -24.90 1.17 0.01
C SER A 527 -24.56 -0.31 -0.22
N GLU A 528 -23.29 -0.60 -0.53
CA GLU A 528 -22.79 -1.94 -0.82
C GLU A 528 -21.54 -2.23 0.00
N THR A 529 -21.32 -3.50 0.32
CA THR A 529 -20.07 -3.95 0.91
C THR A 529 -18.92 -3.79 -0.08
N SER A 530 -17.74 -3.50 0.43
CA SER A 530 -16.54 -3.24 -0.38
C SER A 530 -15.37 -4.06 0.17
N SER A 531 -14.49 -4.54 -0.67
CA SER A 531 -13.22 -5.11 -0.20
C SER A 531 -12.33 -3.97 0.31
N ILE A 532 -11.89 -4.08 1.56
CA ILE A 532 -11.08 -3.08 2.24
C ILE A 532 -9.66 -3.63 2.41
N GLY A 533 -8.81 -3.30 1.44
CA GLY A 533 -7.45 -3.78 1.41
C GLY A 533 -7.33 -5.29 1.18
N ARG A 534 -6.13 -5.77 1.33
CA ARG A 534 -5.73 -7.17 1.46
C ARG A 534 -4.41 -7.17 2.20
N VAL A 535 -4.42 -7.45 3.48
CA VAL A 535 -3.20 -7.45 4.28
C VAL A 535 -2.34 -8.65 3.92
N ASP A 536 -1.08 -8.38 3.58
CA ASP A 536 -0.03 -9.37 3.39
C ASP A 536 0.96 -9.20 4.58
N ALA A 537 0.86 -10.10 5.57
CA ALA A 537 1.61 -9.99 6.83
C ALA A 537 2.36 -11.29 7.15
#